data_bc32ea23a6646bc32e4a94aa605e0bf6
#
_entry.id   bc32ea23a6646bc32e4a94aa605e0bf6
#
_cell.length_a   1.000
_cell.length_b   1.000
_cell.length_c   1.000
_cell.angle_alpha   90.00
_cell.angle_beta   90.00
_cell.angle_gamma   90.00
#
_symmetry.space_group_name_H-M   'P 1'
#
loop_
_entity.id
_entity.type
_entity.pdbx_description
1 polymer ?
#
loop_
_entity_poly.entity_id
_entity_poly.type
_entity_poly.pdbx_seq_one_letter_code
_entity_poly.pdbx_strand_id
1 'polypeptide(L)'
;MHRVLVLGAGKIGSLVACLLAQRGTYEVHLGDITLTTPKRLVEDLRLEGVTPCILDVRHPDAVSAYLSAHPVDAILSSLPYFCNPTVAGLALTHGLHYFDLTEDIEVTNQIKILSAGAAHAFMPQCGLAPGFISIAAHDLMTHFETVDTVKMRVGALPVHPSNALKYSLTWSTDGLINEYGNLCYGIEAGAKVPLQ
;
A
#
# COMPACT_ATOMS: atom_id res chain seq x y z
N MET A 1 17.36 6.97 12.08
CA MET A 1 16.97 5.81 11.25
C MET A 1 15.50 5.58 11.51
N HIS A 2 14.67 5.45 10.48
CA HIS A 2 13.23 5.22 10.63
C HIS A 2 12.95 3.72 10.62
N ARG A 3 12.10 3.25 11.52
CA ARG A 3 11.74 1.83 11.63
C ARG A 3 10.36 1.60 11.04
N VAL A 4 10.25 0.68 10.10
CA VAL A 4 9.02 0.43 9.35
C VAL A 4 8.66 -1.06 9.41
N LEU A 5 7.44 -1.36 9.83
CA LEU A 5 6.88 -2.70 9.66
C LEU A 5 6.15 -2.77 8.32
N VAL A 6 6.65 -3.60 7.42
CA VAL A 6 5.98 -3.95 6.17
C VAL A 6 5.24 -5.27 6.37
N LEU A 7 3.92 -5.27 6.24
CA LEU A 7 3.07 -6.46 6.34
C LEU A 7 2.70 -6.97 4.95
N GLY A 8 2.99 -8.24 4.72
CA GLY A 8 2.84 -8.92 3.44
C GLY A 8 4.15 -8.95 2.64
N ALA A 9 4.79 -10.12 2.57
CA ALA A 9 6.00 -10.36 1.79
C ALA A 9 5.71 -10.88 0.37
N GLY A 10 4.59 -10.44 -0.21
CA GLY A 10 4.28 -10.65 -1.61
C GLY A 10 5.19 -9.84 -2.54
N LYS A 11 4.89 -9.81 -3.85
CA LYS A 11 5.72 -9.12 -4.85
C LYS A 11 5.97 -7.66 -4.48
N ILE A 12 4.92 -6.94 -4.09
CA ILE A 12 5.00 -5.50 -3.80
C ILE A 12 5.65 -5.25 -2.44
N GLY A 13 5.22 -5.93 -1.37
CA GLY A 13 5.82 -5.73 -0.04
C GLY A 13 7.30 -6.10 -0.02
N SER A 14 7.71 -7.15 -0.74
CA SER A 14 9.12 -7.49 -0.93
C SER A 14 9.89 -6.38 -1.65
N LEU A 15 9.32 -5.82 -2.72
CA LEU A 15 9.93 -4.70 -3.44
C LEU A 15 10.09 -3.47 -2.55
N VAL A 16 9.05 -3.12 -1.79
CA VAL A 16 9.09 -1.99 -0.85
C VAL A 16 10.16 -2.21 0.21
N ALA A 17 10.23 -3.40 0.81
CA ALA A 17 11.26 -3.72 1.80
C ALA A 17 12.68 -3.57 1.24
N CYS A 18 12.91 -4.06 0.01
CA CYS A 18 14.19 -3.90 -0.69
C CYS A 18 14.54 -2.43 -0.91
N LEU A 19 13.60 -1.63 -1.42
CA LEU A 19 13.84 -0.22 -1.73
C LEU A 19 14.12 0.60 -0.48
N LEU A 20 13.40 0.34 0.62
CA LEU A 20 13.64 1.00 1.90
C LEU A 20 15.02 0.62 2.47
N ALA A 21 15.37 -0.67 2.47
CA ALA A 21 16.67 -1.14 2.94
C ALA A 21 17.83 -0.50 2.16
N GLN A 22 17.74 -0.44 0.83
CA GLN A 22 18.77 0.16 -0.03
C GLN A 22 19.02 1.65 0.24
N ARG A 23 18.05 2.35 0.84
CA ARG A 23 18.26 3.76 1.23
C ARG A 23 19.19 3.94 2.41
N GLY A 24 19.43 2.90 3.22
CA GLY A 24 20.31 2.95 4.38
C GLY A 24 19.83 3.83 5.54
N THR A 25 18.63 4.44 5.42
CA THR A 25 18.02 5.30 6.43
C THR A 25 16.84 4.64 7.13
N TYR A 26 16.48 3.43 6.68
CA TYR A 26 15.37 2.65 7.21
C TYR A 26 15.84 1.32 7.79
N GLU A 27 15.24 0.93 8.88
CA GLU A 27 15.24 -0.42 9.44
C GLU A 27 13.86 -1.02 9.18
N VAL A 28 13.82 -2.18 8.50
CA VAL A 28 12.57 -2.76 8.02
C VAL A 28 12.29 -4.07 8.75
N HIS A 29 11.12 -4.21 9.33
CA HIS A 29 10.56 -5.48 9.76
C HIS A 29 9.65 -5.98 8.63
N LEU A 30 9.95 -7.13 8.03
CA LEU A 30 9.15 -7.70 6.96
C LEU A 30 8.34 -8.89 7.49
N GLY A 31 7.05 -8.63 7.73
CA GLY A 31 6.10 -9.59 8.31
C GLY A 31 5.26 -10.30 7.25
N ASP A 32 5.10 -11.61 7.44
CA ASP A 32 4.18 -12.44 6.64
C ASP A 32 3.65 -13.58 7.52
N ILE A 33 2.60 -14.26 7.08
CA ILE A 33 2.04 -15.43 7.78
C ILE A 33 3.02 -16.60 7.85
N THR A 34 4.02 -16.60 6.96
CA THR A 34 5.12 -17.59 6.97
C THR A 34 6.46 -16.88 6.92
N LEU A 35 7.48 -17.50 7.50
CA LEU A 35 8.84 -16.95 7.46
C LEU A 35 9.57 -17.24 6.13
N THR A 36 9.05 -18.15 5.31
CA THR A 36 9.73 -18.68 4.13
C THR A 36 10.07 -17.57 3.12
N THR A 37 9.08 -16.77 2.73
CA THR A 37 9.28 -15.71 1.73
C THR A 37 10.14 -14.56 2.26
N PRO A 38 9.86 -13.97 3.45
CA PRO A 38 10.70 -12.90 3.99
C PRO A 38 12.16 -13.32 4.19
N LYS A 39 12.37 -14.51 4.75
CA LYS A 39 13.72 -15.03 5.02
C LYS A 39 14.50 -15.26 3.73
N ARG A 40 13.89 -15.93 2.75
CA ARG A 40 14.50 -16.17 1.45
C ARG A 40 14.87 -14.86 0.74
N LEU A 41 13.99 -13.84 0.78
CA LEU A 41 14.26 -12.53 0.21
C LEU A 41 15.52 -11.90 0.80
N VAL A 42 15.62 -11.91 2.14
CA VAL A 42 16.77 -11.34 2.86
C VAL A 42 18.06 -12.08 2.51
N GLU A 43 18.02 -13.41 2.45
CA GLU A 43 19.16 -14.27 2.14
C GLU A 43 19.60 -14.10 0.67
N ASP A 44 18.68 -14.24 -0.30
CA ASP A 44 18.95 -14.19 -1.73
C ASP A 44 19.52 -12.82 -2.17
N LEU A 45 18.99 -11.74 -1.61
CA LEU A 45 19.39 -10.38 -1.95
C LEU A 45 20.41 -9.77 -0.98
N ARG A 46 20.82 -10.51 0.05
CA ARG A 46 21.76 -10.06 1.10
C ARG A 46 21.39 -8.70 1.67
N LEU A 47 20.08 -8.54 2.01
CA LEU A 47 19.56 -7.27 2.50
C LEU A 47 20.02 -7.02 3.93
N GLU A 48 20.77 -5.94 4.11
CA GLU A 48 21.06 -5.40 5.44
C GLU A 48 19.90 -4.52 5.92
N GLY A 49 19.64 -4.52 7.23
CA GLY A 49 18.56 -3.70 7.82
C GLY A 49 17.14 -4.22 7.58
N VAL A 50 16.97 -5.46 7.11
CA VAL A 50 15.67 -6.12 7.01
C VAL A 50 15.60 -7.31 7.96
N THR A 51 14.64 -7.28 8.88
CA THR A 51 14.36 -8.35 9.83
C THR A 51 13.09 -9.10 9.44
N PRO A 52 13.18 -10.37 8.99
CA PRO A 52 12.01 -11.17 8.70
C PRO A 52 11.28 -11.60 9.97
N CYS A 53 9.95 -11.53 9.98
CA CYS A 53 9.12 -11.95 11.11
C CYS A 53 7.84 -12.66 10.67
N ILE A 54 7.29 -13.50 11.56
CA ILE A 54 6.00 -14.17 11.35
C ILE A 54 4.93 -13.32 12.01
N LEU A 55 4.01 -12.77 11.21
CA LEU A 55 2.88 -11.98 11.69
C LEU A 55 1.63 -12.30 10.87
N ASP A 56 0.57 -12.69 11.56
CA ASP A 56 -0.75 -12.92 10.98
C ASP A 56 -1.72 -11.89 11.55
N VAL A 57 -2.17 -10.98 10.71
CA VAL A 57 -3.09 -9.88 11.11
C VAL A 57 -4.48 -10.37 11.52
N ARG A 58 -4.82 -11.63 11.26
CA ARG A 58 -6.02 -12.28 11.80
C ARG A 58 -5.93 -12.52 13.31
N HIS A 59 -4.72 -12.39 13.85
CA HIS A 59 -4.42 -12.45 15.29
C HIS A 59 -3.84 -11.10 15.76
N PRO A 60 -4.67 -10.04 15.86
CA PRO A 60 -4.19 -8.68 16.13
C PRO A 60 -3.45 -8.56 17.46
N ASP A 61 -3.79 -9.36 18.47
CA ASP A 61 -3.09 -9.39 19.76
C ASP A 61 -1.62 -9.81 19.62
N ALA A 62 -1.34 -10.77 18.73
CA ALA A 62 0.02 -11.22 18.46
C ALA A 62 0.83 -10.11 17.73
N VAL A 63 0.20 -9.40 16.80
CA VAL A 63 0.83 -8.25 16.12
C VAL A 63 1.08 -7.12 17.12
N SER A 64 0.11 -6.84 18.00
CA SER A 64 0.25 -5.83 19.05
C SER A 64 1.37 -6.16 20.03
N ALA A 65 1.50 -7.42 20.45
CA ALA A 65 2.60 -7.89 21.28
C ALA A 65 3.96 -7.73 20.58
N TYR A 66 4.02 -8.02 19.28
CA TYR A 66 5.22 -7.81 18.46
C TYR A 66 5.61 -6.32 18.42
N LEU A 67 4.66 -5.43 18.13
CA LEU A 67 4.90 -3.98 18.09
C LEU A 67 5.37 -3.42 19.44
N SER A 68 4.86 -3.97 20.53
CA SER A 68 5.29 -3.59 21.89
C SER A 68 6.74 -4.01 22.18
N ALA A 69 7.16 -5.18 21.66
CA ALA A 69 8.52 -5.70 21.81
C ALA A 69 9.51 -5.07 20.81
N HIS A 70 9.05 -4.66 19.64
CA HIS A 70 9.83 -4.11 18.54
C HIS A 70 9.21 -2.78 18.09
N PRO A 71 9.48 -1.67 18.79
CA PRO A 71 8.89 -0.38 18.45
C PRO A 71 9.27 0.06 17.04
N VAL A 72 8.28 0.45 16.23
CA VAL A 72 8.44 1.00 14.88
C VAL A 72 7.81 2.39 14.79
N ASP A 73 8.13 3.13 13.75
CA ASP A 73 7.58 4.48 13.52
C ASP A 73 6.36 4.44 12.58
N ALA A 74 6.30 3.41 11.73
CA ALA A 74 5.24 3.27 10.74
C ALA A 74 4.91 1.80 10.44
N ILE A 75 3.67 1.57 10.01
CA ILE A 75 3.22 0.32 9.40
C ILE A 75 2.82 0.58 7.95
N LEU A 76 3.34 -0.24 7.03
CA LEU A 76 2.91 -0.31 5.64
C LEU A 76 2.22 -1.65 5.40
N SER A 77 0.94 -1.61 5.03
CA SER A 77 0.18 -2.80 4.66
C SER A 77 0.27 -3.05 3.15
N SER A 78 0.83 -4.19 2.77
CA SER A 78 0.81 -4.76 1.42
C SER A 78 -0.01 -6.05 1.40
N LEU A 79 -1.04 -6.09 2.22
CA LEU A 79 -1.98 -7.19 2.40
C LEU A 79 -3.22 -6.99 1.51
N PRO A 80 -4.08 -8.01 1.36
CA PRO A 80 -5.41 -7.84 0.77
C PRO A 80 -6.18 -6.73 1.48
N TYR A 81 -6.94 -5.92 0.71
CA TYR A 81 -7.61 -4.71 1.18
C TYR A 81 -8.47 -4.91 2.45
N PHE A 82 -9.13 -6.05 2.58
CA PHE A 82 -9.98 -6.37 3.74
C PHE A 82 -9.22 -6.53 5.06
N CYS A 83 -7.90 -6.66 5.03
CA CYS A 83 -7.05 -6.68 6.23
C CYS A 83 -6.74 -5.27 6.76
N ASN A 84 -6.83 -4.26 5.91
CA ASN A 84 -6.35 -2.91 6.18
C ASN A 84 -7.04 -2.22 7.37
N PRO A 85 -8.36 -2.36 7.62
CA PRO A 85 -8.97 -1.78 8.81
C PRO A 85 -8.37 -2.28 10.13
N THR A 86 -8.03 -3.58 10.19
CA THR A 86 -7.36 -4.17 11.36
C THR A 86 -5.96 -3.58 11.55
N VAL A 87 -5.19 -3.47 10.46
CA VAL A 87 -3.83 -2.90 10.52
C VAL A 87 -3.85 -1.42 10.89
N ALA A 88 -4.80 -0.66 10.34
CA ALA A 88 -5.00 0.75 10.69
C ALA A 88 -5.37 0.92 12.18
N GLY A 89 -6.22 0.04 12.72
CA GLY A 89 -6.56 0.00 14.14
C GLY A 89 -5.34 -0.25 15.04
N LEU A 90 -4.47 -1.18 14.64
CA LEU A 90 -3.19 -1.43 15.33
C LEU A 90 -2.28 -0.19 15.28
N ALA A 91 -2.15 0.46 14.12
CA ALA A 91 -1.37 1.68 13.96
C ALA A 91 -1.90 2.79 14.88
N LEU A 92 -3.21 2.97 14.95
CA LEU A 92 -3.84 3.96 15.84
C LEU A 92 -3.54 3.66 17.32
N THR A 93 -3.72 2.40 17.72
CA THR A 93 -3.51 1.95 19.12
C THR A 93 -2.07 2.15 19.57
N HIS A 94 -1.11 1.92 18.68
CA HIS A 94 0.33 2.03 18.99
C HIS A 94 0.92 3.41 18.65
N GLY A 95 0.12 4.36 18.16
CA GLY A 95 0.59 5.71 17.80
C GLY A 95 1.61 5.67 16.66
N LEU A 96 1.30 5.00 15.56
CA LEU A 96 2.17 4.79 14.41
C LEU A 96 1.60 5.48 13.17
N HIS A 97 2.47 5.86 12.25
CA HIS A 97 2.05 6.21 10.89
C HIS A 97 1.53 4.96 10.16
N TYR A 98 0.51 5.13 9.35
CA TYR A 98 -0.12 4.06 8.58
C TYR A 98 -0.11 4.36 7.09
N PHE A 99 0.25 3.35 6.30
CA PHE A 99 0.23 3.40 4.84
C PHE A 99 -0.34 2.09 4.29
N ASP A 100 -1.11 2.18 3.20
CA ASP A 100 -1.54 1.01 2.43
C ASP A 100 -1.60 1.31 0.94
N LEU A 101 -1.84 0.27 0.14
CA LEU A 101 -1.87 0.31 -1.32
C LEU A 101 -3.28 0.04 -1.86
N THR A 102 -4.32 0.12 -1.02
CA THR A 102 -5.68 -0.31 -1.40
C THR A 102 -6.29 0.56 -2.49
N GLU A 103 -7.01 -0.08 -3.39
CA GLU A 103 -7.90 0.55 -4.36
C GLU A 103 -9.35 0.64 -3.83
N ASP A 104 -9.66 -0.06 -2.73
CA ASP A 104 -11.02 -0.16 -2.20
C ASP A 104 -11.48 1.15 -1.56
N ILE A 105 -12.61 1.68 -2.05
CA ILE A 105 -13.16 2.98 -1.61
C ILE A 105 -13.79 2.86 -0.22
N GLU A 106 -14.46 1.74 0.08
CA GLU A 106 -15.13 1.55 1.36
C GLU A 106 -14.10 1.40 2.49
N VAL A 107 -13.09 0.58 2.28
CA VAL A 107 -11.96 0.43 3.22
C VAL A 107 -11.25 1.76 3.43
N THR A 108 -10.99 2.53 2.36
CA THR A 108 -10.41 3.86 2.46
C THR A 108 -11.26 4.79 3.34
N ASN A 109 -12.58 4.78 3.18
CA ASN A 109 -13.47 5.60 3.99
C ASN A 109 -13.51 5.14 5.45
N GLN A 110 -13.51 3.83 5.71
CA GLN A 110 -13.40 3.28 7.08
C GLN A 110 -12.11 3.75 7.77
N ILE A 111 -10.98 3.71 7.06
CA ILE A 111 -9.69 4.17 7.60
C ILE A 111 -9.71 5.68 7.88
N LYS A 112 -10.30 6.50 7.00
CA LYS A 112 -10.46 7.95 7.22
C LYS A 112 -11.29 8.26 8.46
N ILE A 113 -12.38 7.51 8.69
CA ILE A 113 -13.23 7.66 9.88
C ILE A 113 -12.44 7.25 11.13
N LEU A 114 -11.78 6.08 11.08
CA LEU A 114 -10.97 5.54 12.17
C LEU A 114 -9.87 6.50 12.61
N SER A 115 -9.20 7.14 11.66
CA SER A 115 -8.05 8.02 11.90
C SER A 115 -8.43 9.47 12.18
N ALA A 116 -9.72 9.80 12.29
CA ALA A 116 -10.16 11.16 12.57
C ALA A 116 -9.60 11.64 13.93
N GLY A 117 -8.80 12.70 13.90
CA GLY A 117 -8.13 13.25 15.08
C GLY A 117 -6.85 12.52 15.51
N ALA A 118 -6.37 11.54 14.75
CA ALA A 118 -5.09 10.88 15.03
C ALA A 118 -3.93 11.86 14.93
N ALA A 119 -2.94 11.71 15.82
CA ALA A 119 -1.73 12.54 15.82
C ALA A 119 -0.71 12.11 14.73
N HIS A 120 -0.89 10.93 14.16
CA HIS A 120 -0.01 10.34 13.14
C HIS A 120 -0.69 10.34 11.77
N ALA A 121 0.11 10.28 10.71
CA ALA A 121 -0.42 10.24 9.35
C ALA A 121 -1.03 8.87 9.04
N PHE A 122 -2.24 8.90 8.48
CA PHE A 122 -2.92 7.74 7.91
C PHE A 122 -3.12 8.01 6.42
N MET A 123 -2.39 7.28 5.60
CA MET A 123 -2.35 7.47 4.15
C MET A 123 -2.71 6.17 3.43
N PRO A 124 -4.00 5.87 3.27
CA PRO A 124 -4.44 4.82 2.36
C PRO A 124 -4.19 5.22 0.90
N GLN A 125 -4.28 4.27 -0.02
CA GLN A 125 -4.16 4.51 -1.46
C GLN A 125 -2.78 5.03 -1.92
N CYS A 126 -1.71 4.54 -1.31
CA CYS A 126 -0.32 4.89 -1.67
C CYS A 126 0.26 4.01 -2.78
N GLY A 127 -0.58 3.47 -3.69
CA GLY A 127 -0.15 2.67 -4.83
C GLY A 127 0.26 3.50 -6.05
N LEU A 128 0.27 2.85 -7.22
CA LEU A 128 0.49 3.52 -8.51
C LEU A 128 -0.80 4.27 -8.92
N ALA A 129 -1.93 3.58 -8.89
CA ALA A 129 -3.29 4.09 -9.10
C ALA A 129 -4.26 3.20 -8.29
N PRO A 130 -4.86 3.75 -7.25
CA PRO A 130 -4.72 5.12 -6.74
C PRO A 130 -3.38 5.39 -6.06
N GLY A 131 -2.94 6.65 -6.09
CA GLY A 131 -1.75 7.14 -5.41
C GLY A 131 -0.84 7.98 -6.30
N PHE A 132 0.27 7.44 -6.78
CA PHE A 132 1.30 8.17 -7.53
C PHE A 132 0.75 8.95 -8.73
N ILE A 133 -0.18 8.38 -9.52
CA ILE A 133 -0.73 9.05 -10.69
C ILE A 133 -1.45 10.37 -10.34
N SER A 134 -2.14 10.42 -9.18
CA SER A 134 -2.81 11.61 -8.71
C SER A 134 -1.83 12.68 -8.25
N ILE A 135 -0.73 12.26 -7.59
CA ILE A 135 0.34 13.17 -7.15
C ILE A 135 1.03 13.78 -8.38
N ALA A 136 1.40 12.95 -9.35
CA ALA A 136 2.05 13.39 -10.59
C ALA A 136 1.13 14.32 -11.41
N ALA A 137 -0.16 14.00 -11.50
CA ALA A 137 -1.12 14.87 -12.18
C ALA A 137 -1.26 16.23 -11.49
N HIS A 138 -1.34 16.23 -10.15
CA HIS A 138 -1.41 17.45 -9.39
C HIS A 138 -0.16 18.34 -9.59
N ASP A 139 1.03 17.74 -9.48
CA ASP A 139 2.29 18.45 -9.71
C ASP A 139 2.33 19.07 -11.12
N LEU A 140 2.02 18.28 -12.15
CA LEU A 140 1.95 18.78 -13.53
C LEU A 140 0.97 19.95 -13.71
N MET A 141 -0.20 19.89 -13.08
CA MET A 141 -1.20 20.96 -13.14
C MET A 141 -0.68 22.29 -12.59
N THR A 142 0.22 22.27 -11.60
CA THR A 142 0.79 23.51 -11.02
C THR A 142 1.68 24.28 -11.98
N HIS A 143 2.10 23.69 -13.09
CA HIS A 143 2.93 24.34 -14.11
C HIS A 143 2.12 25.10 -15.18
N PHE A 144 0.78 25.09 -15.09
CA PHE A 144 -0.11 25.74 -16.04
C PHE A 144 -0.96 26.80 -15.36
N GLU A 145 -1.21 27.92 -16.02
CA GLU A 145 -2.10 28.97 -15.52
C GLU A 145 -3.57 28.54 -15.54
N THR A 146 -3.94 27.77 -16.57
CA THR A 146 -5.28 27.20 -16.73
C THR A 146 -5.19 25.75 -17.21
N VAL A 147 -6.09 24.91 -16.72
CA VAL A 147 -6.15 23.49 -17.08
C VAL A 147 -7.58 23.16 -17.51
N ASP A 148 -7.78 22.84 -18.80
CA ASP A 148 -9.09 22.49 -19.34
C ASP A 148 -9.44 21.03 -19.08
N THR A 149 -8.46 20.14 -19.21
CA THR A 149 -8.69 18.68 -19.11
C THR A 149 -7.48 17.97 -18.50
N VAL A 150 -7.75 17.07 -17.57
CA VAL A 150 -6.76 16.12 -17.03
C VAL A 150 -7.21 14.68 -17.35
N LYS A 151 -6.39 13.94 -18.06
CA LYS A 151 -6.66 12.53 -18.39
C LYS A 151 -5.57 11.66 -17.81
N MET A 152 -5.89 10.98 -16.72
CA MET A 152 -4.98 10.04 -16.07
C MET A 152 -5.18 8.64 -16.66
N ARG A 153 -4.10 7.97 -17.03
CA ARG A 153 -4.10 6.59 -17.52
C ARG A 153 -2.97 5.82 -16.89
N VAL A 154 -3.28 4.63 -16.41
CA VAL A 154 -2.31 3.67 -15.88
C VAL A 154 -2.51 2.36 -16.60
N GLY A 155 -1.42 1.69 -16.90
CA GLY A 155 -1.45 0.36 -17.50
C GLY A 155 -0.17 -0.39 -17.14
N ALA A 156 -0.31 -1.69 -16.90
CA ALA A 156 0.80 -2.61 -16.71
C ALA A 156 0.57 -3.80 -17.63
N LEU A 157 1.18 -3.77 -18.82
CA LEU A 157 1.06 -4.83 -19.81
C LEU A 157 2.35 -5.63 -19.91
N PRO A 158 2.29 -6.95 -20.13
CA PRO A 158 3.49 -7.74 -20.37
C PRO A 158 4.13 -7.34 -21.70
N VAL A 159 5.47 -7.31 -21.73
CA VAL A 159 6.24 -7.06 -22.97
C VAL A 159 5.90 -8.11 -24.05
N HIS A 160 5.66 -9.35 -23.63
CA HIS A 160 5.26 -10.45 -24.49
C HIS A 160 3.89 -10.99 -24.06
N PRO A 161 2.78 -10.42 -24.60
CA PRO A 161 1.43 -10.86 -24.25
C PRO A 161 1.17 -12.28 -24.81
N SER A 162 0.78 -13.20 -23.91
CA SER A 162 0.61 -14.61 -24.24
C SER A 162 -0.84 -15.13 -24.18
N ASN A 163 -1.80 -14.30 -23.77
CA ASN A 163 -3.19 -14.70 -23.64
C ASN A 163 -4.15 -13.76 -24.39
N ALA A 164 -5.42 -14.14 -24.45
CA ALA A 164 -6.45 -13.38 -25.17
C ALA A 164 -6.65 -11.97 -24.62
N LEU A 165 -6.49 -11.77 -23.32
CA LEU A 165 -6.59 -10.46 -22.66
C LEU A 165 -5.33 -9.61 -22.82
N LYS A 166 -4.23 -10.19 -23.32
CA LYS A 166 -2.92 -9.54 -23.39
C LYS A 166 -2.45 -8.95 -22.04
N TYR A 167 -2.94 -9.53 -20.95
CA TYR A 167 -2.69 -9.10 -19.57
C TYR A 167 -2.05 -10.22 -18.77
N SER A 168 -1.14 -9.86 -17.89
CA SER A 168 -0.53 -10.78 -16.91
C SER A 168 -0.72 -10.23 -15.51
N LEU A 169 -1.29 -11.04 -14.63
CA LEU A 169 -1.53 -10.67 -13.25
C LEU A 169 -0.21 -10.50 -12.51
N THR A 170 0.08 -9.27 -12.09
CA THR A 170 1.33 -8.91 -11.39
C THR A 170 1.13 -8.62 -9.92
N TRP A 171 -0.11 -8.49 -9.45
CA TRP A 171 -0.49 -8.14 -8.09
C TRP A 171 -1.67 -8.98 -7.57
N SER A 172 -2.47 -8.48 -6.63
CA SER A 172 -3.57 -9.22 -6.02
C SER A 172 -4.71 -9.52 -7.01
N THR A 173 -5.13 -10.80 -7.09
CA THR A 173 -6.31 -11.18 -7.88
C THR A 173 -7.58 -10.58 -7.32
N ASP A 174 -7.73 -10.58 -5.99
CA ASP A 174 -8.91 -10.02 -5.31
C ASP A 174 -8.97 -8.51 -5.52
N GLY A 175 -7.83 -7.82 -5.46
CA GLY A 175 -7.72 -6.40 -5.76
C GLY A 175 -8.11 -6.08 -7.21
N LEU A 176 -7.63 -6.86 -8.18
CA LEU A 176 -7.99 -6.67 -9.60
C LEU A 176 -9.50 -6.83 -9.83
N ILE A 177 -10.12 -7.85 -9.25
CA ILE A 177 -11.57 -8.06 -9.36
C ILE A 177 -12.33 -6.89 -8.71
N ASN A 178 -11.89 -6.45 -7.54
CA ASN A 178 -12.48 -5.32 -6.83
C ASN A 178 -12.39 -4.02 -7.64
N GLU A 179 -11.24 -3.75 -8.27
CA GLU A 179 -11.03 -2.57 -9.13
C GLU A 179 -12.07 -2.48 -10.26
N TYR A 180 -12.32 -3.61 -10.95
CA TYR A 180 -13.32 -3.65 -12.04
C TYR A 180 -14.77 -3.66 -11.55
N GLY A 181 -15.02 -4.00 -10.28
CA GLY A 181 -16.35 -4.01 -9.66
C GLY A 181 -16.78 -2.65 -9.10
N ASN A 182 -15.85 -1.73 -8.89
CA ASN A 182 -16.14 -0.45 -8.29
C ASN A 182 -16.59 0.60 -9.30
N LEU A 183 -17.48 1.50 -8.85
CA LEU A 183 -17.92 2.64 -9.64
C LEU A 183 -16.78 3.66 -9.76
N CYS A 184 -16.44 4.02 -10.99
CA CYS A 184 -15.47 5.05 -11.26
C CYS A 184 -16.07 6.45 -11.21
N TYR A 185 -15.26 7.43 -10.80
CA TYR A 185 -15.68 8.83 -10.72
C TYR A 185 -14.71 9.72 -11.49
N GLY A 186 -15.26 10.75 -12.11
CA GLY A 186 -14.51 11.84 -12.72
C GLY A 186 -14.95 13.19 -12.17
N ILE A 187 -14.35 14.24 -12.70
CA ILE A 187 -14.77 15.62 -12.44
C ILE A 187 -15.21 16.23 -13.78
N GLU A 188 -16.46 16.67 -13.84
CA GLU A 188 -17.01 17.41 -14.97
C GLU A 188 -17.60 18.75 -14.50
N ALA A 189 -17.20 19.84 -15.12
CA ALA A 189 -17.61 21.19 -14.74
C ALA A 189 -17.39 21.49 -13.22
N GLY A 190 -16.32 20.95 -12.63
CA GLY A 190 -16.01 21.14 -11.21
C GLY A 190 -16.78 20.23 -10.24
N ALA A 191 -17.67 19.37 -10.73
CA ALA A 191 -18.45 18.45 -9.90
C ALA A 191 -18.01 17.00 -10.06
N LYS A 192 -18.04 16.21 -8.98
CA LYS A 192 -17.77 14.79 -9.00
C LYS A 192 -18.96 14.06 -9.63
N VAL A 193 -18.71 13.32 -10.72
CA VAL A 193 -19.71 12.55 -11.46
C VAL A 193 -19.28 11.09 -11.61
N PRO A 194 -20.22 10.13 -11.61
CA PRO A 194 -19.88 8.75 -11.94
C PRO A 194 -19.58 8.64 -13.45
N LEU A 195 -18.51 7.89 -13.76
CA LEU A 195 -18.13 7.58 -15.15
C LEU A 195 -18.74 6.23 -15.55
N GLN A 196 -19.29 6.15 -16.76
CA GLN A 196 -19.79 4.90 -17.35
C GLN A 196 -18.75 4.26 -18.24
#